data_bfb89c39df7afe3aa701526473c1ba14
#
_entry.id   bfb89c39df7afe3aa701526473c1ba14
#
_cell.length_a   1.000
_cell.length_b   1.000
_cell.length_c   1.000
_cell.angle_alpha   90.00
_cell.angle_beta   90.00
_cell.angle_gamma   90.00
#
_symmetry.space_group_name_H-M   'P 1'
#
loop_
_entity.id
_entity.type
_entity.pdbx_description
1 polymer ?
#
loop_
_entity_poly.entity_id
_entity_poly.type
_entity_poly.pdbx_seq_one_letter_code
_entity_poly.pdbx_strand_id
1 'polypeptide(L)'
;MVSFWLGAAGALPPTGQRYEGTGQEKAMARLIELTLNGRRRVDAVPDNLLLLDYLREQAGLTGTKTGCDGGECGACTVLVDDLPRLACLTLAATVCGRRIDSIEGLGEAGALSAVQRGFHEKLGSQCGYCTPGFVMACAGLLRRNPRPSAEEIRAALGSNICRCTGYVKIIEAVEFASGLLAQGGTAP
;
A
#
# COMPACT_ATOMS: atom_id res chain seq x y z
N MET A 1 8.84 42.18 33.79
CA MET A 1 10.07 41.46 33.46
C MET A 1 9.72 40.07 33.01
N VAL A 2 9.46 39.86 31.73
CA VAL A 2 9.55 38.57 31.06
C VAL A 2 9.91 38.86 29.59
N SER A 3 11.19 38.99 29.32
CA SER A 3 11.77 39.05 28.00
C SER A 3 12.50 37.71 27.75
N PHE A 4 12.62 37.38 26.49
CA PHE A 4 13.41 36.29 25.88
C PHE A 4 12.66 34.95 25.71
N TRP A 5 12.12 34.81 24.54
CA TRP A 5 12.42 33.71 23.59
C TRP A 5 11.84 34.06 22.21
N LEU A 6 12.56 34.94 21.48
CA LEU A 6 12.45 35.04 20.03
C LEU A 6 13.71 34.38 19.48
N GLY A 7 13.72 33.04 19.49
CA GLY A 7 14.68 32.23 18.76
C GLY A 7 14.24 32.15 17.30
N ALA A 8 15.18 32.46 16.41
CA ALA A 8 15.04 32.53 14.97
C ALA A 8 14.24 31.35 14.40
N ALA A 9 13.15 31.66 13.72
CA ALA A 9 12.47 30.75 12.82
C ALA A 9 13.44 30.42 11.65
N GLY A 10 14.16 29.33 11.75
CA GLY A 10 14.87 28.76 10.63
C GLY A 10 13.84 28.39 9.55
N ALA A 11 13.93 29.00 8.40
CA ALA A 11 13.12 28.69 7.26
C ALA A 11 13.25 27.18 6.96
N LEU A 12 12.11 26.47 6.90
CA LEU A 12 12.06 25.11 6.41
C LEU A 12 12.63 25.11 4.99
N PRO A 13 13.52 24.16 4.64
CA PRO A 13 14.03 24.06 3.29
C PRO A 13 12.86 23.80 2.32
N PRO A 14 12.90 24.33 1.09
CA PRO A 14 11.86 24.14 0.11
C PRO A 14 11.67 22.63 -0.15
N THR A 15 10.43 22.18 -0.07
CA THR A 15 10.01 20.82 -0.41
C THR A 15 10.41 20.55 -1.86
N GLY A 16 11.41 19.70 -2.08
CA GLY A 16 11.89 19.36 -3.43
C GLY A 16 13.40 19.24 -3.60
N GLN A 17 14.19 19.57 -2.59
CA GLN A 17 15.62 19.26 -2.65
C GLN A 17 15.83 17.77 -2.39
N ARG A 18 16.17 17.02 -3.44
CA ARG A 18 16.84 15.73 -3.29
C ARG A 18 18.08 15.95 -2.43
N TYR A 19 18.23 15.20 -1.37
CA TYR A 19 19.50 15.10 -0.67
C TYR A 19 20.52 14.51 -1.65
N GLU A 20 21.31 15.38 -2.27
CA GLU A 20 22.55 14.98 -2.90
C GLU A 20 23.53 14.70 -1.77
N GLY A 21 23.58 13.46 -1.34
CA GLY A 21 24.60 12.99 -0.40
C GLY A 21 25.95 13.15 -1.04
N THR A 22 26.75 14.08 -0.52
CA THR A 22 28.17 14.21 -0.82
C THR A 22 28.90 13.00 -0.27
N GLY A 23 29.22 12.06 -1.12
CA GLY A 23 29.97 10.84 -0.80
C GLY A 23 29.24 9.63 -1.35
N GLN A 24 29.55 9.24 -2.59
CA GLN A 24 29.21 7.93 -3.13
C GLN A 24 29.98 6.86 -2.35
N GLU A 25 29.51 6.51 -1.15
CA GLU A 25 29.62 5.13 -0.74
C GLU A 25 28.84 4.34 -1.80
N LYS A 26 29.54 3.53 -2.55
CA LYS A 26 28.98 2.58 -3.49
C LYS A 26 28.11 1.64 -2.65
N ALA A 27 26.84 2.01 -2.45
CA ALA A 27 25.86 1.17 -1.77
C ALA A 27 25.93 -0.17 -2.50
N MET A 28 26.33 -1.23 -1.80
CA MET A 28 26.42 -2.57 -2.39
C MET A 28 25.03 -2.92 -2.87
N ALA A 29 24.84 -2.94 -4.18
CA ALA A 29 23.58 -3.30 -4.77
C ALA A 29 23.46 -4.82 -4.71
N ARG A 30 22.35 -5.29 -4.15
CA ARG A 30 21.97 -6.70 -4.13
C ARG A 30 21.03 -7.00 -5.28
N LEU A 31 21.27 -8.08 -5.98
CA LEU A 31 20.29 -8.61 -6.92
C LEU A 31 19.17 -9.29 -6.12
N ILE A 32 17.95 -8.86 -6.34
CA ILE A 32 16.74 -9.51 -5.84
C ILE A 32 15.98 -10.10 -7.03
N GLU A 33 15.45 -11.29 -6.82
CA GLU A 33 14.50 -11.93 -7.71
C GLU A 33 13.16 -12.03 -6.99
N LEU A 34 12.07 -11.61 -7.62
CA LEU A 34 10.72 -11.69 -7.05
C LEU A 34 9.66 -11.81 -8.15
N THR A 35 8.46 -12.20 -7.76
CA THR A 35 7.30 -12.16 -8.65
C THR A 35 6.44 -10.94 -8.30
N LEU A 36 6.37 -9.96 -9.19
CA LEU A 36 5.62 -8.72 -9.00
C LEU A 36 4.41 -8.70 -9.93
N ASN A 37 3.21 -8.68 -9.36
CA ASN A 37 1.95 -8.71 -10.12
C ASN A 37 1.93 -9.84 -11.16
N GLY A 38 2.31 -11.04 -10.74
CA GLY A 38 2.36 -12.24 -11.59
C GLY A 38 3.54 -12.29 -12.57
N ARG A 39 4.43 -11.29 -12.61
CA ARG A 39 5.59 -11.25 -13.51
C ARG A 39 6.90 -11.39 -12.74
N ARG A 40 7.76 -12.31 -13.18
CA ARG A 40 9.11 -12.45 -12.63
C ARG A 40 9.93 -11.20 -12.93
N ARG A 41 10.63 -10.69 -11.93
CA ARG A 41 11.57 -9.57 -12.04
C ARG A 41 12.89 -9.91 -11.37
N VAL A 42 13.96 -9.36 -11.91
CA VAL A 42 15.30 -9.39 -11.33
C VAL A 42 15.84 -7.97 -11.38
N ASP A 43 16.02 -7.36 -10.23
CA ASP A 43 16.44 -5.97 -10.11
C ASP A 43 17.60 -5.84 -9.11
N ALA A 44 18.50 -4.87 -9.35
CA ALA A 44 19.54 -4.50 -8.40
C ALA A 44 19.00 -3.43 -7.45
N VAL A 45 19.06 -3.68 -6.15
CA VAL A 45 18.55 -2.75 -5.12
C VAL A 45 19.59 -2.52 -4.04
N PRO A 46 19.74 -1.29 -3.51
CA PRO A 46 20.48 -1.05 -2.27
C PRO A 46 19.86 -1.84 -1.11
N ASP A 47 20.69 -2.29 -0.17
CA ASP A 47 20.23 -3.09 0.98
C ASP A 47 19.20 -2.36 1.87
N ASN A 48 19.26 -1.03 1.90
CA ASN A 48 18.36 -0.17 2.69
C ASN A 48 17.15 0.37 1.90
N LEU A 49 16.95 -0.06 0.65
CA LEU A 49 15.82 0.41 -0.16
C LEU A 49 14.50 -0.12 0.41
N LEU A 50 13.55 0.77 0.70
CA LEU A 50 12.21 0.39 1.11
C LEU A 50 11.44 -0.23 -0.06
N LEU A 51 10.58 -1.19 0.24
CA LEU A 51 9.71 -1.81 -0.76
C LEU A 51 8.79 -0.76 -1.41
N LEU A 52 8.36 0.25 -0.65
CA LEU A 52 7.57 1.37 -1.16
C LEU A 52 8.29 2.12 -2.27
N ASP A 53 9.55 2.50 -2.03
CA ASP A 53 10.36 3.25 -3.00
C ASP A 53 10.72 2.38 -4.20
N TYR A 54 11.04 1.09 -3.98
CA TYR A 54 11.24 0.14 -5.06
C TYR A 54 10.02 0.06 -5.99
N LEU A 55 8.82 -0.10 -5.42
CA LEU A 55 7.59 -0.20 -6.21
C LEU A 55 7.32 1.08 -7.01
N ARG A 56 7.46 2.24 -6.38
CA ARG A 56 7.12 3.52 -7.00
C ARG A 56 8.15 4.02 -7.99
N GLU A 57 9.44 3.96 -7.62
CA GLU A 57 10.51 4.64 -8.36
C GLU A 57 11.22 3.69 -9.35
N GLN A 58 11.42 2.41 -8.99
CA GLN A 58 12.09 1.47 -9.89
C GLN A 58 11.09 0.63 -10.71
N ALA A 59 10.01 0.16 -10.09
CA ALA A 59 9.00 -0.63 -10.80
C ALA A 59 7.94 0.24 -11.51
N GLY A 60 7.85 1.54 -11.21
CA GLY A 60 6.89 2.46 -11.82
C GLY A 60 5.43 2.24 -11.36
N LEU A 61 5.22 1.49 -10.26
CA LEU A 61 3.91 1.16 -9.71
C LEU A 61 3.51 2.21 -8.66
N THR A 62 2.95 3.32 -9.10
CA THR A 62 2.63 4.48 -8.26
C THR A 62 1.30 4.37 -7.52
N GLY A 63 0.55 3.31 -7.71
CA GLY A 63 -0.71 3.04 -6.97
C GLY A 63 -0.50 2.82 -5.49
N THR A 64 0.62 2.22 -5.08
CA THR A 64 1.05 2.15 -3.68
C THR A 64 1.42 3.54 -3.19
N LYS A 65 0.75 4.08 -2.16
CA LYS A 65 0.84 5.50 -1.76
C LYS A 65 1.70 5.71 -0.51
N THR A 66 2.39 6.86 -0.46
CA THR A 66 3.14 7.33 0.70
C THR A 66 2.24 8.26 1.52
N GLY A 67 1.78 7.85 2.69
CA GLY A 67 0.86 8.66 3.51
C GLY A 67 1.44 9.17 4.84
N CYS A 68 2.39 8.45 5.45
CA CYS A 68 2.92 8.82 6.77
C CYS A 68 4.41 8.51 6.98
N ASP A 69 5.01 7.65 6.17
CA ASP A 69 6.40 7.13 6.31
C ASP A 69 6.74 6.49 7.67
N GLY A 70 5.74 6.30 8.54
CA GLY A 70 5.89 5.79 9.91
C GLY A 70 5.16 4.48 10.20
N GLY A 71 4.55 3.86 9.19
CA GLY A 71 3.86 2.58 9.38
C GLY A 71 2.46 2.67 9.99
N GLU A 72 1.85 3.86 10.03
CA GLU A 72 0.60 4.12 10.75
C GLU A 72 -0.63 4.14 9.85
N CYS A 73 -0.52 4.74 8.64
CA CYS A 73 -1.70 5.08 7.83
C CYS A 73 -2.21 3.96 6.92
N GLY A 74 -1.40 2.95 6.63
CA GLY A 74 -1.77 1.83 5.76
C GLY A 74 -1.91 2.15 4.26
N ALA A 75 -1.68 3.39 3.80
CA ALA A 75 -1.80 3.77 2.39
C ALA A 75 -0.82 3.01 1.47
N CYS A 76 0.27 2.50 2.05
CA CYS A 76 1.30 1.73 1.37
C CYS A 76 1.10 0.21 1.46
N THR A 77 -0.05 -0.28 1.85
CA THR A 77 -0.32 -1.72 1.97
C THR A 77 -0.19 -2.40 0.62
N VAL A 78 0.56 -3.49 0.59
CA VAL A 78 0.69 -4.45 -0.52
C VAL A 78 0.52 -5.86 0.02
N LEU A 79 0.36 -6.86 -0.84
CA LEU A 79 0.39 -8.26 -0.41
C LEU A 79 1.77 -8.85 -0.69
N VAL A 80 2.35 -9.50 0.31
CA VAL A 80 3.54 -10.34 0.17
C VAL A 80 3.11 -11.76 0.54
N ASP A 81 3.11 -12.67 -0.44
CA ASP A 81 2.58 -14.02 -0.32
C ASP A 81 1.15 -14.06 0.30
N ASP A 82 0.25 -13.24 -0.25
CA ASP A 82 -1.15 -13.04 0.17
C ASP A 82 -1.34 -12.37 1.55
N LEU A 83 -0.26 -11.99 2.23
CA LEU A 83 -0.34 -11.32 3.52
C LEU A 83 -0.17 -9.81 3.38
N PRO A 84 -1.08 -8.99 3.91
CA PRO A 84 -0.92 -7.54 3.93
C PRO A 84 0.36 -7.12 4.66
N ARG A 85 1.15 -6.27 4.01
CA ARG A 85 2.39 -5.69 4.55
C ARG A 85 2.46 -4.21 4.22
N LEU A 86 3.03 -3.44 5.14
CA LEU A 86 3.31 -2.03 4.94
C LEU A 86 4.62 -1.87 4.17
N ALA A 87 4.56 -1.43 2.93
CA ALA A 87 5.74 -1.30 2.09
C ALA A 87 6.76 -0.27 2.61
N CYS A 88 6.31 0.74 3.38
CA CYS A 88 7.18 1.72 4.03
C CYS A 88 7.98 1.16 5.22
N LEU A 89 7.62 -0.02 5.74
CA LEU A 89 8.35 -0.71 6.83
C LEU A 89 9.02 -2.00 6.35
N THR A 90 9.02 -2.26 5.04
CA THR A 90 9.57 -3.48 4.45
C THR A 90 10.75 -3.12 3.58
N LEU A 91 11.91 -3.75 3.77
CA LEU A 91 13.05 -3.58 2.87
C LEU A 91 12.85 -4.46 1.62
N ALA A 92 13.13 -3.90 0.44
CA ALA A 92 13.03 -4.63 -0.84
C ALA A 92 13.91 -5.90 -0.85
N ALA A 93 15.07 -5.85 -0.22
CA ALA A 93 15.97 -7.00 -0.11
C ALA A 93 15.36 -8.19 0.66
N THR A 94 14.44 -7.95 1.61
CA THR A 94 13.82 -8.99 2.45
C THR A 94 12.70 -9.76 1.76
N VAL A 95 12.22 -9.27 0.63
CA VAL A 95 11.16 -9.92 -0.16
C VAL A 95 11.70 -10.66 -1.39
N CYS A 96 13.01 -10.92 -1.44
CA CYS A 96 13.63 -11.77 -2.45
C CYS A 96 12.99 -13.18 -2.43
N GLY A 97 12.64 -13.72 -3.59
CA GLY A 97 11.97 -15.02 -3.75
C GLY A 97 10.47 -15.00 -3.45
N ARG A 98 9.89 -13.85 -3.08
CA ARG A 98 8.47 -13.72 -2.70
C ARG A 98 7.60 -13.27 -3.87
N ARG A 99 6.29 -13.52 -3.72
CA ARG A 99 5.27 -12.92 -4.57
C ARG A 99 4.76 -11.63 -3.93
N ILE A 100 4.73 -10.58 -4.73
CA ILE A 100 4.23 -9.26 -4.34
C ILE A 100 3.10 -8.88 -5.27
N ASP A 101 1.95 -8.56 -4.69
CA ASP A 101 0.83 -7.98 -5.41
C ASP A 101 0.61 -6.55 -4.92
N SER A 102 0.60 -5.60 -5.85
CA SER A 102 0.18 -4.22 -5.65
C SER A 102 -1.21 -3.99 -6.24
N ILE A 103 -1.77 -2.81 -6.04
CA ILE A 103 -3.11 -2.46 -6.55
C ILE A 103 -3.21 -2.63 -8.07
N GLU A 104 -2.11 -2.41 -8.80
CA GLU A 104 -2.05 -2.57 -10.25
C GLU A 104 -2.13 -4.05 -10.69
N GLY A 105 -1.85 -4.98 -9.79
CA GLY A 105 -1.96 -6.42 -10.04
C GLY A 105 -3.33 -7.00 -9.71
N LEU A 106 -4.24 -6.21 -9.14
CA LEU A 106 -5.60 -6.65 -8.87
C LEU A 106 -6.53 -6.30 -10.03
N GLY A 107 -7.21 -7.30 -10.55
CA GLY A 107 -8.06 -7.16 -11.72
C GLY A 107 -7.27 -7.09 -13.03
N GLU A 108 -7.98 -7.17 -14.12
CA GLU A 108 -7.43 -7.06 -15.48
C GLU A 108 -8.02 -5.83 -16.18
N ALA A 109 -7.41 -5.41 -17.28
CA ALA A 109 -7.91 -4.28 -18.06
C ALA A 109 -9.37 -4.52 -18.49
N GLY A 110 -10.28 -3.71 -17.96
CA GLY A 110 -11.73 -3.84 -18.20
C GLY A 110 -12.47 -4.80 -17.26
N ALA A 111 -11.78 -5.51 -16.35
CA ALA A 111 -12.38 -6.41 -15.37
C ALA A 111 -11.86 -6.11 -13.96
N LEU A 112 -12.67 -5.42 -13.17
CA LEU A 112 -12.34 -5.14 -11.76
C LEU A 112 -12.38 -6.44 -10.94
N SER A 113 -11.45 -6.60 -10.00
CA SER A 113 -11.55 -7.65 -8.97
C SER A 113 -12.81 -7.43 -8.11
N ALA A 114 -13.26 -8.47 -7.40
CA ALA A 114 -14.43 -8.36 -6.52
C ALA A 114 -14.30 -7.19 -5.52
N VAL A 115 -13.10 -6.98 -4.96
CA VAL A 115 -12.86 -5.88 -4.01
C VAL A 115 -12.94 -4.53 -4.70
N GLN A 116 -12.26 -4.34 -5.83
CA GLN A 116 -12.33 -3.09 -6.60
C GLN A 116 -13.75 -2.76 -7.03
N ARG A 117 -14.52 -3.77 -7.45
CA ARG A 117 -15.93 -3.63 -7.78
C ARG A 117 -16.75 -3.22 -6.57
N GLY A 118 -16.50 -3.82 -5.40
CA GLY A 118 -17.15 -3.42 -4.14
C GLY A 118 -16.93 -1.94 -3.82
N PHE A 119 -15.69 -1.46 -3.92
CA PHE A 119 -15.37 -0.04 -3.71
C PHE A 119 -16.06 0.89 -4.72
N HIS A 120 -16.18 0.46 -5.96
CA HIS A 120 -16.89 1.21 -7.00
C HIS A 120 -18.40 1.28 -6.73
N GLU A 121 -19.05 0.14 -6.55
CA GLU A 121 -20.51 0.02 -6.41
C GLU A 121 -21.04 0.64 -5.11
N LYS A 122 -20.26 0.54 -4.02
CA LYS A 122 -20.64 1.07 -2.70
C LYS A 122 -20.09 2.45 -2.40
N LEU A 123 -19.43 3.08 -3.37
CA LEU A 123 -18.81 4.40 -3.19
C LEU A 123 -17.83 4.43 -2.00
N GLY A 124 -17.02 3.36 -1.87
CA GLY A 124 -16.03 3.19 -0.81
C GLY A 124 -14.83 4.14 -0.89
N SER A 125 -14.84 5.08 -1.84
CA SER A 125 -13.77 6.04 -2.07
C SER A 125 -14.33 7.45 -2.22
N GLN A 126 -13.60 8.47 -1.70
CA GLN A 126 -13.87 9.89 -1.95
C GLN A 126 -12.65 10.53 -2.62
N CYS A 127 -11.63 11.01 -1.86
CA CYS A 127 -10.43 11.57 -2.48
C CYS A 127 -9.57 10.52 -3.19
N GLY A 128 -9.72 9.23 -2.87
CA GLY A 128 -9.03 8.12 -3.51
C GLY A 128 -7.63 7.81 -2.97
N TYR A 129 -7.03 8.67 -2.15
CA TYR A 129 -5.64 8.52 -1.74
C TYR A 129 -5.36 7.25 -0.92
N CYS A 130 -6.20 6.94 0.06
CA CYS A 130 -6.07 5.74 0.89
C CYS A 130 -6.65 4.48 0.23
N THR A 131 -7.43 4.63 -0.83
CA THR A 131 -8.19 3.55 -1.46
C THR A 131 -7.33 2.36 -1.89
N PRO A 132 -6.17 2.52 -2.54
CA PRO A 132 -5.31 1.38 -2.88
C PRO A 132 -4.92 0.54 -1.67
N GLY A 133 -4.51 1.18 -0.58
CA GLY A 133 -4.13 0.49 0.66
C GLY A 133 -5.29 -0.30 1.27
N PHE A 134 -6.49 0.28 1.32
CA PHE A 134 -7.70 -0.43 1.77
C PHE A 134 -8.05 -1.62 0.88
N VAL A 135 -8.03 -1.43 -0.44
CA VAL A 135 -8.32 -2.50 -1.40
C VAL A 135 -7.35 -3.67 -1.21
N MET A 136 -6.05 -3.39 -1.02
CA MET A 136 -5.04 -4.44 -0.78
C MET A 136 -5.26 -5.14 0.56
N ALA A 137 -5.58 -4.43 1.64
CA ALA A 137 -5.90 -5.02 2.94
C ALA A 137 -7.13 -5.92 2.85
N CYS A 138 -8.19 -5.46 2.15
CA CYS A 138 -9.40 -6.24 1.92
C CYS A 138 -9.16 -7.47 1.03
N ALA A 139 -8.35 -7.34 -0.03
CA ALA A 139 -7.99 -8.48 -0.87
C ALA A 139 -7.26 -9.56 -0.05
N GLY A 140 -6.31 -9.17 0.80
CA GLY A 140 -5.63 -10.09 1.69
C GLY A 140 -6.56 -10.76 2.72
N LEU A 141 -7.58 -10.05 3.22
CA LEU A 141 -8.61 -10.65 4.07
C LEU A 141 -9.43 -11.68 3.29
N LEU A 142 -9.99 -11.30 2.14
CA LEU A 142 -10.92 -12.14 1.38
C LEU A 142 -10.24 -13.35 0.72
N ARG A 143 -8.94 -13.28 0.42
CA ARG A 143 -8.16 -14.46 -0.02
C ARG A 143 -8.04 -15.50 1.08
N ARG A 144 -7.94 -15.10 2.35
CA ARG A 144 -7.84 -16.00 3.51
C ARG A 144 -9.19 -16.44 4.05
N ASN A 145 -10.15 -15.53 4.07
CA ASN A 145 -11.51 -15.77 4.53
C ASN A 145 -12.51 -15.10 3.57
N PRO A 146 -13.08 -15.85 2.60
CA PRO A 146 -14.04 -15.29 1.63
C PRO A 146 -15.36 -14.82 2.25
N ARG A 147 -15.64 -15.22 3.50
CA ARG A 147 -16.88 -14.87 4.22
C ARG A 147 -16.56 -14.32 5.61
N PRO A 148 -15.89 -13.15 5.68
CA PRO A 148 -15.52 -12.57 6.97
C PRO A 148 -16.76 -12.06 7.71
N SER A 149 -16.74 -12.17 9.03
CA SER A 149 -17.67 -11.49 9.90
C SER A 149 -17.44 -9.97 9.88
N ALA A 150 -18.42 -9.19 10.30
CA ALA A 150 -18.30 -7.74 10.43
C ALA A 150 -17.13 -7.33 11.37
N GLU A 151 -16.84 -8.15 12.38
CA GLU A 151 -15.73 -7.91 13.29
C GLU A 151 -14.38 -8.14 12.61
N GLU A 152 -14.23 -9.24 11.86
CA GLU A 152 -13.03 -9.53 11.07
C GLU A 152 -12.77 -8.46 10.01
N ILE A 153 -13.81 -7.93 9.37
CA ILE A 153 -13.70 -6.80 8.44
C ILE A 153 -13.14 -5.57 9.16
N ARG A 154 -13.73 -5.18 10.30
CA ARG A 154 -13.25 -4.03 11.07
C ARG A 154 -11.81 -4.21 11.55
N ALA A 155 -11.46 -5.40 12.02
CA ALA A 155 -10.09 -5.72 12.45
C ALA A 155 -9.08 -5.60 11.29
N ALA A 156 -9.41 -6.13 10.10
CA ALA A 156 -8.55 -6.03 8.92
C ALA A 156 -8.36 -4.59 8.44
N LEU A 157 -9.39 -3.76 8.58
CA LEU A 157 -9.36 -2.34 8.18
C LEU A 157 -8.68 -1.44 9.23
N GLY A 158 -8.48 -1.92 10.46
CA GLY A 158 -7.93 -1.14 11.58
C GLY A 158 -6.50 -0.63 11.35
N SER A 159 -5.77 -1.22 10.41
CA SER A 159 -4.42 -0.77 10.02
C SER A 159 -4.40 0.32 8.95
N ASN A 160 -5.57 0.75 8.45
CA ASN A 160 -5.67 1.72 7.38
C ASN A 160 -6.50 2.93 7.83
N ILE A 161 -6.01 4.14 7.50
CA ILE A 161 -6.65 5.40 7.89
C ILE A 161 -7.30 6.06 6.68
N CYS A 162 -8.58 6.41 6.83
CA CYS A 162 -9.30 7.26 5.89
C CYS A 162 -9.84 8.50 6.59
N ARG A 163 -9.51 9.70 6.07
CA ARG A 163 -10.00 10.97 6.62
C ARG A 163 -11.35 11.41 6.05
N CYS A 164 -11.83 10.79 4.97
CA CYS A 164 -12.95 11.26 4.19
C CYS A 164 -14.25 10.48 4.42
N THR A 165 -14.19 9.13 4.38
CA THR A 165 -15.37 8.26 4.21
C THR A 165 -16.12 7.92 5.49
N GLY A 166 -15.48 8.07 6.66
CA GLY A 166 -16.03 7.58 7.93
C GLY A 166 -16.16 6.06 8.01
N TYR A 167 -15.51 5.32 7.10
CA TYR A 167 -15.38 3.85 7.03
C TYR A 167 -16.66 3.08 6.65
N VAL A 168 -17.85 3.60 6.86
CA VAL A 168 -19.11 2.87 6.62
C VAL A 168 -19.17 2.30 5.21
N LYS A 169 -18.91 3.13 4.19
CA LYS A 169 -18.93 2.70 2.79
C LYS A 169 -17.81 1.75 2.42
N ILE A 170 -16.68 1.82 3.11
CA ILE A 170 -15.58 0.86 2.94
C ILE A 170 -15.99 -0.51 3.48
N ILE A 171 -16.63 -0.57 4.66
CA ILE A 171 -17.13 -1.83 5.24
C ILE A 171 -18.18 -2.46 4.30
N GLU A 172 -19.18 -1.67 3.85
CA GLU A 172 -20.19 -2.11 2.89
C GLU A 172 -19.56 -2.64 1.59
N ALA A 173 -18.46 -2.02 1.13
CA ALA A 173 -17.73 -2.47 -0.06
C ALA A 173 -17.11 -3.87 0.13
N VAL A 174 -16.55 -4.16 1.31
CA VAL A 174 -15.99 -5.48 1.62
C VAL A 174 -17.09 -6.54 1.73
N GLU A 175 -18.20 -6.22 2.40
CA GLU A 175 -19.36 -7.11 2.51
C GLU A 175 -19.92 -7.44 1.12
N PHE A 176 -20.04 -6.44 0.25
CA PHE A 176 -20.49 -6.64 -1.12
C PHE A 176 -19.51 -7.52 -1.92
N ALA A 177 -18.21 -7.27 -1.81
CA ALA A 177 -17.18 -8.07 -2.46
C ALA A 177 -17.22 -9.54 -2.01
N SER A 178 -17.40 -9.78 -0.70
CA SER A 178 -17.61 -11.13 -0.15
C SER A 178 -18.82 -11.82 -0.76
N GLY A 179 -19.93 -11.09 -0.93
CA GLY A 179 -21.13 -11.59 -1.61
C GLY A 179 -20.90 -11.97 -3.08
N LEU A 180 -20.10 -11.18 -3.81
CA LEU A 180 -19.73 -11.49 -5.20
C LEU A 180 -18.89 -12.78 -5.29
N LEU A 181 -17.92 -12.97 -4.39
CA LEU A 181 -17.09 -14.18 -4.35
C LEU A 181 -17.93 -15.42 -4.07
N ALA A 182 -18.94 -15.32 -3.20
CA ALA A 182 -19.85 -16.41 -2.92
C ALA A 182 -20.70 -16.84 -4.13
N GLN A 183 -20.88 -15.94 -5.12
CA GLN A 183 -21.62 -16.18 -6.35
C GLN A 183 -20.70 -16.57 -7.54
N GLY A 184 -19.42 -16.87 -7.27
CA GLY A 184 -18.46 -17.23 -8.33
C GLY A 184 -17.85 -16.02 -9.07
N GLY A 185 -17.86 -14.85 -8.44
CA GLY A 185 -17.21 -13.65 -8.96
C GLY A 185 -15.68 -13.78 -9.11
N THR A 186 -15.08 -12.85 -9.83
CA THR A 186 -13.62 -12.79 -10.03
C THR A 186 -12.87 -12.73 -8.69
N ALA A 187 -11.72 -13.40 -8.62
CA ALA A 187 -10.87 -13.46 -7.41
C ALA A 187 -10.59 -12.06 -6.82
N PRO A 188 -10.42 -11.97 -5.50
CA PRO A 188 -10.16 -10.72 -4.80
C PRO A 188 -8.80 -10.13 -5.15
#